data_6291f19046f197a9e246048cc5bb897d
#
_entry.id   6291f19046f197a9e246048cc5bb897d
#
_cell.length_a   1.000
_cell.length_b   1.000
_cell.length_c   1.000
_cell.angle_alpha   90.00
_cell.angle_beta   90.00
_cell.angle_gamma   90.00
#
_symmetry.space_group_name_H-M   'P 1'
#
loop_
_entity.id
_entity.type
_entity.pdbx_description
1 polymer ?
#
loop_
_entity_poly.entity_id
_entity_poly.type
_entity_poly.pdbx_seq_one_letter_code
_entity_poly.pdbx_strand_id
1 'polypeptide(L)'
;NETNCLELSESSFSNVDGDGATLTVSVTSDVEWQISKTAQWCNVTPGKGSGNQTLTLQIEANPDSKERKVTVTVASPATKMSRKIEITQAAGYTPIEQYHYNLPVVFHVLYQNKSDAQQYVSPNRLSEILNAVNRLYKKSVQSADMNLTFTLATASPDGEKTDQPGVEYISWPGSYPIDCDAFMN
;
A
#
# COMPACT_ATOMS: atom_id res chain seq x y z
N ASN A 1 4.47 -37.26 46.07
CA ASN A 1 3.86 -36.98 44.76
C ASN A 1 4.62 -35.83 44.15
N GLU A 2 5.57 -36.13 43.27
CA GLU A 2 6.20 -35.09 42.42
C GLU A 2 5.12 -34.59 41.46
N THR A 3 4.82 -33.32 41.54
CA THR A 3 3.85 -32.68 40.67
C THR A 3 4.62 -32.25 39.43
N ASN A 4 4.44 -32.95 38.31
CA ASN A 4 5.09 -32.56 37.04
C ASN A 4 4.79 -31.09 36.70
N CYS A 5 5.76 -30.41 36.11
CA CYS A 5 5.70 -29.00 35.72
C CYS A 5 5.91 -28.83 34.21
N LEU A 6 5.09 -28.01 33.60
CA LEU A 6 5.27 -27.50 32.23
C LEU A 6 4.66 -26.10 32.15
N GLU A 7 5.49 -25.08 32.15
CA GLU A 7 5.08 -23.68 32.13
C GLU A 7 5.81 -22.92 31.04
N LEU A 8 5.20 -21.83 30.55
CA LEU A 8 5.75 -20.93 29.54
C LEU A 8 5.84 -19.52 30.11
N SER A 9 6.90 -18.79 29.75
CA SER A 9 7.02 -17.38 30.15
C SER A 9 5.99 -16.49 29.48
N GLU A 10 5.52 -16.86 28.28
CA GLU A 10 4.55 -16.13 27.50
C GLU A 10 3.54 -17.10 26.88
N SER A 11 2.27 -16.72 26.85
CA SER A 11 1.19 -17.49 26.26
C SER A 11 0.56 -16.82 25.03
N SER A 12 0.90 -15.55 24.74
CA SER A 12 0.38 -14.83 23.60
C SER A 12 1.28 -13.71 23.13
N PHE A 13 1.29 -13.50 21.83
CA PHE A 13 1.89 -12.34 21.18
C PHE A 13 0.85 -11.74 20.23
N SER A 14 0.46 -10.49 20.49
CA SER A 14 -0.43 -9.72 19.63
C SER A 14 0.36 -8.67 18.86
N ASN A 15 -0.10 -8.32 17.66
CA ASN A 15 0.49 -7.28 16.83
C ASN A 15 1.96 -7.54 16.44
N VAL A 16 2.33 -8.81 16.20
CA VAL A 16 3.63 -9.14 15.62
C VAL A 16 3.70 -8.48 14.25
N ASP A 17 4.86 -7.88 13.93
CA ASP A 17 5.06 -7.14 12.68
C ASP A 17 4.76 -8.00 11.45
N GLY A 18 4.12 -7.40 10.45
CA GLY A 18 3.84 -8.03 9.17
C GLY A 18 5.09 -8.45 8.40
N ASP A 19 6.21 -7.74 8.58
CA ASP A 19 7.49 -8.06 7.95
C ASP A 19 8.21 -9.28 8.59
N GLY A 20 7.61 -9.83 9.65
CA GLY A 20 8.17 -10.96 10.39
C GLY A 20 8.86 -10.54 11.69
N ALA A 21 9.16 -11.53 12.52
CA ALA A 21 9.84 -11.31 13.80
C ALA A 21 10.52 -12.56 14.31
N THR A 22 11.46 -12.38 15.23
CA THR A 22 12.02 -13.45 16.07
C THR A 22 11.57 -13.24 17.50
N LEU A 23 10.80 -14.19 18.04
CA LEU A 23 10.28 -14.16 19.39
C LEU A 23 10.96 -15.25 20.24
N THR A 24 11.04 -15.04 21.54
CA THR A 24 11.60 -16.01 22.48
C THR A 24 10.62 -16.32 23.60
N VAL A 25 10.51 -17.59 23.96
CA VAL A 25 9.67 -18.07 25.06
C VAL A 25 10.47 -19.06 25.90
N SER A 26 10.53 -18.84 27.20
CA SER A 26 11.16 -19.79 28.12
C SER A 26 10.18 -20.89 28.51
N VAL A 27 10.60 -22.13 28.39
CA VAL A 27 9.92 -23.32 28.91
C VAL A 27 10.53 -23.66 30.26
N THR A 28 9.72 -23.76 31.29
CA THR A 28 10.08 -24.29 32.59
C THR A 28 9.41 -25.65 32.75
N SER A 29 10.21 -26.72 32.83
CA SER A 29 9.66 -28.07 32.81
C SER A 29 10.59 -29.05 33.51
N ASP A 30 10.03 -30.06 34.13
CA ASP A 30 10.72 -31.26 34.67
C ASP A 30 10.44 -32.52 33.83
N VAL A 31 9.73 -32.36 32.72
CA VAL A 31 9.35 -33.45 31.79
C VAL A 31 9.84 -33.20 30.36
N GLU A 32 9.82 -34.26 29.58
CA GLU A 32 10.03 -34.16 28.12
C GLU A 32 8.82 -33.51 27.46
N TRP A 33 9.10 -32.69 26.46
CA TRP A 33 8.06 -32.00 25.70
C TRP A 33 8.40 -31.94 24.21
N GLN A 34 7.37 -31.74 23.41
CA GLN A 34 7.45 -31.55 21.96
C GLN A 34 6.54 -30.43 21.48
N ILE A 35 6.89 -29.85 20.32
CA ILE A 35 6.19 -28.76 19.71
C ILE A 35 5.31 -29.27 18.57
N SER A 36 4.08 -28.74 18.51
CA SER A 36 3.23 -28.76 17.32
C SER A 36 2.71 -27.36 17.01
N LYS A 37 2.42 -27.09 15.76
CA LYS A 37 1.97 -25.78 15.29
C LYS A 37 0.91 -25.90 14.21
N THR A 38 0.00 -24.91 14.14
CA THR A 38 -1.11 -24.90 13.20
C THR A 38 -0.76 -24.32 11.83
N ALA A 39 0.42 -23.68 11.69
CA ALA A 39 0.84 -23.06 10.43
C ALA A 39 2.36 -23.20 10.22
N GLN A 40 2.77 -23.21 8.94
CA GLN A 40 4.18 -23.42 8.58
C GLN A 40 5.04 -22.15 8.67
N TRP A 41 4.45 -20.97 8.56
CA TRP A 41 5.14 -19.68 8.58
C TRP A 41 5.71 -19.27 9.98
N CYS A 42 5.49 -20.08 11.00
CA CYS A 42 6.10 -19.95 12.32
C CYS A 42 7.04 -21.13 12.54
N ASN A 43 8.36 -20.92 12.48
CA ASN A 43 9.35 -21.94 12.76
C ASN A 43 9.78 -21.87 14.23
N VAL A 44 9.75 -23.02 14.92
CA VAL A 44 10.07 -23.10 16.36
C VAL A 44 11.26 -24.01 16.57
N THR A 45 12.26 -23.51 17.28
CA THR A 45 13.50 -24.24 17.63
C THR A 45 13.82 -24.09 19.12
N PRO A 46 14.10 -25.18 19.83
CA PRO A 46 14.05 -26.57 19.40
C PRO A 46 12.61 -27.09 19.25
N GLY A 47 12.37 -28.07 18.37
CA GLY A 47 11.07 -28.70 18.16
C GLY A 47 10.67 -29.72 19.24
N LYS A 48 11.60 -30.11 20.11
CA LYS A 48 11.42 -30.99 21.27
C LYS A 48 12.53 -30.75 22.27
N GLY A 49 12.29 -31.08 23.53
CA GLY A 49 13.29 -30.92 24.59
C GLY A 49 12.91 -31.65 25.87
N SER A 50 13.72 -31.49 26.86
CA SER A 50 13.52 -31.96 28.22
C SER A 50 14.01 -30.90 29.18
N GLY A 51 13.29 -30.68 30.28
CA GLY A 51 13.64 -29.68 31.27
C GLY A 51 13.48 -28.25 30.75
N ASN A 52 14.16 -27.33 31.42
CA ASN A 52 14.08 -25.89 31.09
C ASN A 52 14.87 -25.56 29.82
N GLN A 53 14.23 -24.90 28.87
CA GLN A 53 14.86 -24.44 27.62
C GLN A 53 14.19 -23.17 27.12
N THR A 54 14.89 -22.47 26.23
CA THR A 54 14.33 -21.32 25.52
C THR A 54 13.95 -21.73 24.10
N LEU A 55 12.69 -21.46 23.74
CA LEU A 55 12.20 -21.58 22.37
C LEU A 55 12.49 -20.28 21.61
N THR A 56 12.97 -20.42 20.40
CA THR A 56 13.03 -19.34 19.40
C THR A 56 11.95 -19.58 18.37
N LEU A 57 11.04 -18.63 18.23
CA LEU A 57 9.96 -18.65 17.25
C LEU A 57 10.30 -17.66 16.15
N GLN A 58 10.57 -18.15 14.96
CA GLN A 58 10.86 -17.35 13.79
C GLN A 58 9.60 -17.21 12.95
N ILE A 59 9.08 -16.00 12.90
CA ILE A 59 7.86 -15.64 12.19
C ILE A 59 8.26 -15.08 10.83
N GLU A 60 7.80 -15.73 9.75
CA GLU A 60 8.04 -15.27 8.38
C GLU A 60 7.18 -14.06 8.05
N ALA A 61 7.61 -13.26 7.07
CA ALA A 61 6.80 -12.13 6.58
C ALA A 61 5.42 -12.59 6.11
N ASN A 62 4.40 -11.82 6.42
CA ASN A 62 3.04 -12.07 6.00
C ASN A 62 2.83 -11.52 4.57
N PRO A 63 2.61 -12.37 3.55
CA PRO A 63 2.40 -11.88 2.19
C PRO A 63 1.01 -11.29 1.95
N ASP A 64 0.10 -11.41 2.94
CA ASP A 64 -1.29 -11.03 2.78
C ASP A 64 -1.59 -9.64 3.38
N SER A 65 -2.63 -9.01 2.88
CA SER A 65 -3.16 -7.74 3.39
C SER A 65 -4.07 -7.90 4.62
N LYS A 66 -4.11 -9.10 5.21
CA LYS A 66 -4.91 -9.40 6.41
C LYS A 66 -4.03 -9.98 7.50
N GLU A 67 -4.43 -9.73 8.74
CA GLU A 67 -3.80 -10.42 9.88
C GLU A 67 -3.93 -11.94 9.75
N ARG A 68 -2.97 -12.65 10.31
CA ARG A 68 -2.98 -14.10 10.40
C ARG A 68 -2.63 -14.59 11.80
N LYS A 69 -3.06 -15.82 12.11
CA LYS A 69 -2.87 -16.39 13.45
C LYS A 69 -2.25 -17.77 13.37
N VAL A 70 -1.42 -18.08 14.36
CA VAL A 70 -0.87 -19.41 14.57
C VAL A 70 -0.93 -19.76 16.05
N THR A 71 -1.22 -21.02 16.36
CA THR A 71 -1.12 -21.58 17.70
C THR A 71 0.05 -22.57 17.72
N VAL A 72 0.99 -22.31 18.61
CA VAL A 72 2.09 -23.21 18.94
C VAL A 72 1.75 -23.94 20.22
N THR A 73 1.79 -25.27 20.22
CA THR A 73 1.49 -26.08 21.39
C THR A 73 2.76 -26.79 21.85
N VAL A 74 3.09 -26.60 23.11
CA VAL A 74 4.15 -27.35 23.85
C VAL A 74 3.44 -28.42 24.64
N ALA A 75 3.71 -29.67 24.37
CA ALA A 75 3.00 -30.77 25.02
C ALA A 75 3.96 -31.87 25.48
N SER A 76 3.69 -32.44 26.66
CA SER A 76 4.39 -33.61 27.16
C SER A 76 3.57 -34.88 26.86
N PRO A 77 4.08 -35.80 26.01
CA PRO A 77 3.37 -37.04 25.71
C PRO A 77 3.18 -37.93 26.96
N ALA A 78 4.15 -37.90 27.86
CA ALA A 78 4.15 -38.74 29.06
C ALA A 78 3.11 -38.33 30.10
N THR A 79 2.94 -37.02 30.33
CA THR A 79 2.04 -36.48 31.37
C THR A 79 0.74 -35.96 30.85
N LYS A 80 0.57 -35.86 29.51
CA LYS A 80 -0.55 -35.24 28.81
C LYS A 80 -0.73 -33.74 29.15
N MET A 81 0.23 -33.10 29.76
CA MET A 81 0.27 -31.66 29.99
C MET A 81 0.49 -30.94 28.65
N SER A 82 -0.14 -29.80 28.47
CA SER A 82 0.09 -28.95 27.32
C SER A 82 -0.06 -27.48 27.66
N ARG A 83 0.69 -26.64 26.96
CA ARG A 83 0.59 -25.16 26.99
C ARG A 83 0.55 -24.64 25.57
N LYS A 84 -0.12 -23.52 25.39
CA LYS A 84 -0.29 -22.90 24.06
C LYS A 84 0.33 -21.51 24.05
N ILE A 85 0.87 -21.14 22.90
CA ILE A 85 1.28 -19.79 22.56
C ILE A 85 0.44 -19.37 21.36
N GLU A 86 -0.35 -18.32 21.52
CA GLU A 86 -1.15 -17.75 20.44
C GLU A 86 -0.43 -16.55 19.86
N ILE A 87 -0.23 -16.54 18.55
CA ILE A 87 0.49 -15.48 17.85
C ILE A 87 -0.44 -14.89 16.80
N THR A 88 -0.66 -13.58 16.89
CA THR A 88 -1.37 -12.79 15.87
C THR A 88 -0.36 -11.87 15.20
N GLN A 89 -0.18 -12.09 13.91
CA GLN A 89 0.68 -11.26 13.06
C GLN A 89 -0.15 -10.29 12.24
N ALA A 90 0.27 -9.03 12.20
CA ALA A 90 -0.34 -7.99 11.38
C ALA A 90 -0.29 -8.33 9.90
N ALA A 91 -1.08 -7.65 9.11
CA ALA A 91 -0.97 -7.65 7.65
C ALA A 91 0.45 -7.28 7.22
N GLY A 92 0.99 -7.94 6.20
CA GLY A 92 2.31 -7.61 5.65
C GLY A 92 2.30 -6.33 4.84
N TYR A 93 1.14 -5.94 4.32
CA TYR A 93 0.96 -4.65 3.67
C TYR A 93 -0.49 -4.19 3.84
N THR A 94 -0.68 -2.89 3.89
CA THR A 94 -2.00 -2.30 3.71
C THR A 94 -2.19 -2.10 2.22
N PRO A 95 -3.23 -2.69 1.59
CA PRO A 95 -3.51 -2.38 0.20
C PRO A 95 -3.67 -0.87 0.08
N ILE A 96 -2.85 -0.25 -0.73
CA ILE A 96 -3.10 1.14 -1.14
C ILE A 96 -4.42 1.05 -1.89
N GLU A 97 -5.50 1.62 -1.32
CA GLU A 97 -6.70 1.86 -2.11
C GLU A 97 -6.23 2.61 -3.34
N GLN A 98 -6.44 2.02 -4.51
CA GLN A 98 -6.07 2.65 -5.76
C GLN A 98 -7.06 3.80 -6.01
N TYR A 99 -6.83 4.92 -5.33
CA TYR A 99 -7.55 6.14 -5.64
C TYR A 99 -7.23 6.52 -7.08
N HIS A 100 -8.27 6.61 -7.89
CA HIS A 100 -8.16 7.16 -9.22
C HIS A 100 -8.47 8.66 -9.16
N TYR A 101 -7.48 9.47 -9.47
CA TYR A 101 -7.63 10.92 -9.47
C TYR A 101 -8.06 11.40 -10.85
N ASN A 102 -9.19 12.09 -10.91
CA ASN A 102 -9.61 12.83 -12.09
C ASN A 102 -9.32 14.31 -11.86
N LEU A 103 -8.36 14.85 -12.59
CA LEU A 103 -7.99 16.26 -12.49
C LEU A 103 -8.60 17.03 -13.65
N PRO A 104 -9.47 18.01 -13.38
CA PRO A 104 -10.00 18.90 -14.39
C PRO A 104 -8.91 19.84 -14.91
N VAL A 105 -8.84 20.00 -16.22
CA VAL A 105 -7.86 20.85 -16.90
C VAL A 105 -8.59 21.90 -17.72
N VAL A 106 -8.12 23.12 -17.65
CA VAL A 106 -8.48 24.23 -18.55
C VAL A 106 -7.26 24.58 -19.38
N PHE A 107 -7.41 24.62 -20.69
CA PHE A 107 -6.42 25.14 -21.61
C PHE A 107 -6.67 26.63 -21.82
N HIS A 108 -5.72 27.45 -21.47
CA HIS A 108 -5.71 28.88 -21.82
C HIS A 108 -5.02 29.04 -23.17
N VAL A 109 -5.79 29.31 -24.21
CA VAL A 109 -5.29 29.49 -25.58
C VAL A 109 -5.13 30.97 -25.86
N LEU A 110 -3.88 31.42 -25.83
CA LEU A 110 -3.53 32.80 -26.09
C LEU A 110 -3.40 33.03 -27.61
N TYR A 111 -4.07 34.01 -28.17
CA TYR A 111 -4.05 34.32 -29.60
C TYR A 111 -4.05 35.80 -29.88
N GLN A 112 -3.42 36.21 -30.98
CA GLN A 112 -3.54 37.52 -31.61
C GLN A 112 -4.42 37.48 -32.87
N ASN A 113 -4.33 36.37 -33.62
CA ASN A 113 -5.09 36.16 -34.82
C ASN A 113 -5.88 34.84 -34.79
N LYS A 114 -7.21 34.95 -34.77
CA LYS A 114 -8.10 33.78 -34.78
C LYS A 114 -8.02 32.92 -36.04
N SER A 115 -7.50 33.47 -37.14
CA SER A 115 -7.33 32.75 -38.39
C SER A 115 -6.00 31.97 -38.45
N ASP A 116 -5.12 32.17 -37.50
CA ASP A 116 -3.85 31.45 -37.38
C ASP A 116 -4.04 30.19 -36.51
N ALA A 117 -4.02 29.02 -37.14
CA ALA A 117 -4.19 27.74 -36.47
C ALA A 117 -3.03 27.38 -35.50
N GLN A 118 -1.89 28.06 -35.60
CA GLN A 118 -0.79 27.89 -34.65
C GLN A 118 -1.04 28.68 -33.37
N GLN A 119 -1.82 29.70 -33.41
CA GLN A 119 -2.21 30.52 -32.27
C GLN A 119 -3.60 30.10 -31.71
N TYR A 120 -4.59 30.02 -32.62
CA TYR A 120 -5.95 29.65 -32.25
C TYR A 120 -6.17 28.14 -32.40
N VAL A 121 -5.63 27.39 -31.46
CA VAL A 121 -5.64 25.92 -31.45
C VAL A 121 -7.06 25.41 -31.28
N SER A 122 -7.50 24.50 -32.14
CA SER A 122 -8.89 23.98 -32.10
C SER A 122 -9.12 23.08 -30.87
N PRO A 123 -10.37 23.01 -30.36
CA PRO A 123 -10.72 22.12 -29.25
C PRO A 123 -10.41 20.64 -29.52
N ASN A 124 -10.54 20.18 -30.76
CA ASN A 124 -10.18 18.81 -31.13
C ASN A 124 -8.70 18.55 -30.93
N ARG A 125 -7.85 19.51 -31.34
CA ARG A 125 -6.39 19.38 -31.14
C ARG A 125 -6.01 19.38 -29.67
N LEU A 126 -6.67 20.18 -28.84
CA LEU A 126 -6.45 20.18 -27.38
C LEU A 126 -6.87 18.86 -26.75
N SER A 127 -7.97 18.25 -27.21
CA SER A 127 -8.42 16.93 -26.78
C SER A 127 -7.42 15.84 -27.17
N GLU A 128 -6.82 15.89 -28.35
CA GLU A 128 -5.75 14.97 -28.79
C GLU A 128 -4.51 15.09 -27.87
N ILE A 129 -4.11 16.32 -27.54
CA ILE A 129 -3.00 16.59 -26.62
C ILE A 129 -3.30 15.99 -25.25
N LEU A 130 -4.50 16.23 -24.70
CA LEU A 130 -4.90 15.71 -23.41
C LEU A 130 -4.90 14.17 -23.40
N ASN A 131 -5.39 13.56 -24.47
CA ASN A 131 -5.34 12.10 -24.63
C ASN A 131 -3.90 11.56 -24.69
N ALA A 132 -3.00 12.27 -25.35
CA ALA A 132 -1.58 11.90 -25.38
C ALA A 132 -0.94 12.00 -23.99
N VAL A 133 -1.22 13.07 -23.25
CA VAL A 133 -0.77 13.23 -21.85
C VAL A 133 -1.30 12.09 -20.99
N ASN A 134 -2.60 11.80 -21.03
CA ASN A 134 -3.20 10.72 -20.26
C ASN A 134 -2.55 9.36 -20.52
N ARG A 135 -2.10 9.09 -21.76
CA ARG A 135 -1.39 7.85 -22.06
C ARG A 135 -0.03 7.76 -21.36
N LEU A 136 0.66 8.89 -21.17
CA LEU A 136 1.96 8.92 -20.49
C LEU A 136 1.86 8.58 -18.99
N TYR A 137 0.71 8.84 -18.38
CA TYR A 137 0.45 8.56 -16.96
C TYR A 137 -0.15 7.17 -16.72
N LYS A 138 -0.44 6.41 -17.78
CA LYS A 138 -0.88 5.02 -17.70
C LYS A 138 0.28 4.07 -18.02
N LYS A 139 0.25 2.87 -17.48
CA LYS A 139 1.26 1.80 -17.65
C LYS A 139 1.54 1.40 -19.12
N SER A 140 1.01 2.12 -20.09
CA SER A 140 1.11 1.79 -21.53
C SER A 140 2.43 2.13 -22.19
N VAL A 141 3.31 2.92 -21.56
CA VAL A 141 4.57 3.39 -22.16
C VAL A 141 5.68 3.36 -21.12
N GLN A 142 6.15 2.18 -20.72
CA GLN A 142 7.29 1.99 -19.79
C GLN A 142 7.25 2.86 -18.52
N SER A 143 6.08 3.35 -18.14
CA SER A 143 5.85 4.16 -16.94
C SER A 143 4.98 3.41 -15.94
N ALA A 144 5.09 3.75 -14.66
CA ALA A 144 4.15 3.28 -13.65
C ALA A 144 2.76 3.87 -13.91
N ASP A 145 1.71 3.10 -13.63
CA ASP A 145 0.35 3.64 -13.60
C ASP A 145 0.22 4.55 -12.37
N MET A 146 -0.02 5.82 -12.61
CA MET A 146 -0.17 6.81 -11.54
C MET A 146 -1.60 6.94 -11.03
N ASN A 147 -2.53 6.12 -11.55
CA ASN A 147 -3.97 6.21 -11.25
C ASN A 147 -4.53 7.63 -11.43
N LEU A 148 -4.03 8.34 -12.42
CA LEU A 148 -4.34 9.72 -12.71
C LEU A 148 -4.95 9.85 -14.11
N THR A 149 -6.02 10.61 -14.23
CA THR A 149 -6.60 10.99 -15.52
C THR A 149 -6.87 12.49 -15.51
N PHE A 150 -6.47 13.16 -16.57
CA PHE A 150 -6.83 14.54 -16.84
C PHE A 150 -8.10 14.57 -17.69
N THR A 151 -9.06 15.38 -17.28
CA THR A 151 -10.33 15.58 -18.01
C THR A 151 -10.54 17.07 -18.31
N LEU A 152 -11.20 17.39 -19.39
CA LEU A 152 -11.55 18.78 -19.66
C LEU A 152 -12.52 19.29 -18.60
N ALA A 153 -12.21 20.43 -17.98
CA ALA A 153 -13.09 21.05 -17.01
C ALA A 153 -14.39 21.50 -17.65
N THR A 154 -15.52 21.34 -16.96
CA THR A 154 -16.83 21.78 -17.43
C THR A 154 -17.26 23.11 -16.82
N ALA A 155 -16.49 23.59 -15.85
CA ALA A 155 -16.70 24.87 -15.17
C ALA A 155 -15.35 25.53 -14.86
N SER A 156 -15.34 26.85 -14.72
CA SER A 156 -14.22 27.63 -14.21
C SER A 156 -13.96 27.33 -12.74
N PRO A 157 -12.79 27.74 -12.16
CA PRO A 157 -12.54 27.63 -10.73
C PRO A 157 -13.58 28.30 -9.85
N ASP A 158 -14.24 29.35 -10.35
CA ASP A 158 -15.30 30.08 -9.66
C ASP A 158 -16.68 29.39 -9.78
N GLY A 159 -16.73 28.25 -10.47
CA GLY A 159 -17.96 27.46 -10.64
C GLY A 159 -18.84 27.88 -11.82
N GLU A 160 -18.44 28.86 -12.60
CA GLU A 160 -19.17 29.26 -13.81
C GLU A 160 -18.94 28.26 -14.94
N LYS A 161 -19.99 27.96 -15.68
CA LYS A 161 -19.95 27.04 -16.81
C LYS A 161 -19.18 27.68 -17.97
N THR A 162 -18.16 27.00 -18.48
CA THR A 162 -17.40 27.46 -19.65
C THR A 162 -18.18 27.25 -20.93
N ASP A 163 -18.07 28.17 -21.91
CA ASP A 163 -18.72 28.06 -23.22
C ASP A 163 -18.27 26.82 -24.00
N GLN A 164 -17.00 26.44 -23.82
CA GLN A 164 -16.44 25.19 -24.32
C GLN A 164 -15.73 24.45 -23.17
N PRO A 165 -16.03 23.16 -22.98
CA PRO A 165 -15.38 22.39 -21.89
C PRO A 165 -13.85 22.46 -21.95
N GLY A 166 -13.26 22.95 -20.87
CA GLY A 166 -11.81 22.95 -20.66
C GLY A 166 -10.99 23.82 -21.59
N VAL A 167 -11.60 24.80 -22.26
CA VAL A 167 -10.87 25.73 -23.15
C VAL A 167 -11.30 27.15 -22.90
N GLU A 168 -10.34 28.01 -22.69
CA GLU A 168 -10.51 29.45 -22.62
C GLU A 168 -9.64 30.12 -23.67
N TYR A 169 -10.25 30.93 -24.56
CA TYR A 169 -9.55 31.66 -25.60
C TYR A 169 -9.33 33.11 -25.17
N ILE A 170 -8.07 33.48 -25.01
CA ILE A 170 -7.69 34.82 -24.52
C ILE A 170 -6.99 35.59 -25.63
N SER A 171 -7.54 36.76 -25.98
CA SER A 171 -6.88 37.69 -26.93
C SER A 171 -5.69 38.31 -26.24
N TRP A 172 -4.48 38.02 -26.76
CA TRP A 172 -3.22 38.48 -26.20
C TRP A 172 -2.70 39.74 -26.89
N PRO A 173 -2.62 40.89 -26.22
CA PRO A 173 -2.18 42.15 -26.82
C PRO A 173 -0.65 42.28 -26.90
N GLY A 174 0.10 41.41 -26.22
CA GLY A 174 1.54 41.46 -26.20
C GLY A 174 2.23 40.87 -27.44
N SER A 175 3.57 40.91 -27.46
CA SER A 175 4.38 40.34 -28.54
C SER A 175 4.50 38.83 -28.47
N TYR A 176 4.83 38.18 -29.60
CA TYR A 176 5.26 36.80 -29.68
C TYR A 176 6.79 36.71 -29.78
N PRO A 177 7.46 35.73 -29.12
CA PRO A 177 6.91 34.72 -28.22
C PRO A 177 6.31 35.33 -26.94
N ILE A 178 5.33 34.67 -26.37
CA ILE A 178 4.68 35.11 -25.14
C ILE A 178 5.65 34.99 -23.96
N ASP A 179 5.83 36.07 -23.23
CA ASP A 179 6.53 36.05 -21.95
C ASP A 179 5.56 35.47 -20.89
N CYS A 180 5.89 34.27 -20.39
CA CYS A 180 5.08 33.61 -19.38
C CYS A 180 4.98 34.42 -18.08
N ASP A 181 6.04 35.14 -17.71
CA ASP A 181 6.04 35.96 -16.48
C ASP A 181 5.10 37.16 -16.63
N ALA A 182 5.04 37.75 -17.84
CA ALA A 182 4.10 38.84 -18.14
C ALA A 182 2.63 38.36 -18.22
N PHE A 183 2.40 37.07 -18.47
CA PHE A 183 1.05 36.49 -18.47
C PHE A 183 0.58 36.10 -17.08
N MET A 184 1.50 35.68 -16.19
CA MET A 184 1.19 35.18 -14.83
C MET A 184 1.01 36.30 -13.80
N ASN A 185 1.38 37.56 -14.11
CA ASN A 185 1.21 38.76 -13.27
C ASN A 185 0.04 39.62 -13.76
#